data_a92e403a5257bfbff067b356c43b40a5
#
_entry.id   a92e403a5257bfbff067b356c43b40a5
#
_cell.length_a   1.000
_cell.length_b   1.000
_cell.length_c   1.000
_cell.angle_alpha   90.00
_cell.angle_beta   90.00
_cell.angle_gamma   90.00
#
_symmetry.space_group_name_H-M   'P 1'
#
loop_
_entity.id
_entity.type
_entity.pdbx_description
1 polymer ?
#
loop_
_entity_poly.entity_id
_entity_poly.type
_entity_poly.pdbx_seq_one_letter_code
_entity_poly.pdbx_strand_id
1 'polypeptide(L)'
;MIINDIDVSQSEDWKNITGAFIDDGFLIDYLTPEEYFYFIGKMYGLKKEEVDERLIPFERFMSGEVIGHKKLIRNYSAGNKQKIGIISAMLHYPQLLILDEPFNFLDPSSQSIIKHLLKKYNEEHQATVIISSHNLNHTVDICPRIALLEHGVIIRDIINEDNSAEKELEDYFNVEEE
;
A
#
# COMPACT_ATOMS: atom_id res chain seq x y z
N MET A 1 -2.23 21.83 1.09
CA MET A 1 -1.43 20.60 1.35
C MET A 1 -0.22 20.63 0.44
N ILE A 2 0.96 20.27 0.96
CA ILE A 2 2.22 20.28 0.18
C ILE A 2 2.78 18.84 0.20
N ILE A 3 3.16 18.34 -0.97
CA ILE A 3 3.82 17.05 -1.17
C ILE A 3 5.13 17.32 -1.91
N ASN A 4 6.28 17.05 -1.29
CA ASN A 4 7.60 17.30 -1.86
C ASN A 4 7.74 18.69 -2.50
N ASP A 5 7.43 19.72 -1.73
CA ASP A 5 7.41 21.16 -2.12
C ASP A 5 6.37 21.52 -3.20
N ILE A 6 5.53 20.60 -3.62
CA ILE A 6 4.45 20.84 -4.59
C ILE A 6 3.15 21.12 -3.84
N ASP A 7 2.56 22.30 -4.05
CA ASP A 7 1.21 22.60 -3.56
C ASP A 7 0.18 21.87 -4.45
N VAL A 8 -0.54 20.91 -3.84
CA VAL A 8 -1.51 20.06 -4.56
C VAL A 8 -2.70 20.84 -5.13
N SER A 9 -2.94 22.07 -4.66
CA SER A 9 -3.99 22.94 -5.18
C SER A 9 -3.55 23.72 -6.42
N GLN A 10 -2.24 23.80 -6.70
CA GLN A 10 -1.65 24.63 -7.77
C GLN A 10 -1.06 23.79 -8.91
N SER A 11 -0.70 22.54 -8.68
CA SER A 11 -0.10 21.65 -9.67
C SER A 11 -0.62 20.22 -9.50
N GLU A 12 -0.61 19.46 -10.58
CA GLU A 12 -0.89 18.01 -10.57
C GLU A 12 0.39 17.15 -10.58
N ASP A 13 1.58 17.78 -10.57
CA ASP A 13 2.86 17.08 -10.66
C ASP A 13 3.11 16.10 -9.49
N TRP A 14 2.50 16.38 -8.33
CA TRP A 14 2.53 15.45 -7.18
C TRP A 14 1.97 14.06 -7.50
N LYS A 15 1.08 13.93 -8.50
CA LYS A 15 0.54 12.64 -8.93
C LYS A 15 1.61 11.73 -9.52
N ASN A 16 2.64 12.30 -10.16
CA ASN A 16 3.74 11.54 -10.75
C ASN A 16 4.64 10.87 -9.72
N ILE A 17 4.67 11.41 -8.50
CA ILE A 17 5.51 10.94 -7.40
C ILE A 17 4.72 10.26 -6.28
N THR A 18 3.39 10.14 -6.45
CA THR A 18 2.50 9.56 -5.44
C THR A 18 1.79 8.33 -6.00
N GLY A 19 1.87 7.24 -5.28
CA GLY A 19 1.05 6.04 -5.49
C GLY A 19 0.04 5.91 -4.35
N ALA A 20 -1.20 5.57 -4.67
CA ALA A 20 -2.22 5.38 -3.64
C ALA A 20 -3.13 4.20 -3.98
N PHE A 21 -3.46 3.40 -2.98
CA PHE A 21 -4.54 2.43 -3.04
C PHE A 21 -5.40 2.55 -1.80
N ILE A 22 -6.68 2.88 -1.99
CA ILE A 22 -7.64 3.14 -0.93
C ILE A 22 -8.63 1.97 -0.82
N ASP A 23 -9.26 1.59 -1.94
CA ASP A 23 -10.17 0.44 -2.00
C ASP A 23 -10.26 -0.12 -3.43
N ASP A 24 -10.91 -1.29 -3.57
CA ASP A 24 -11.06 -1.97 -4.86
C ASP A 24 -12.06 -1.29 -5.81
N GLY A 25 -12.84 -0.33 -5.35
CA GLY A 25 -13.73 0.47 -6.17
C GLY A 25 -12.99 1.39 -7.16
N PHE A 26 -11.71 1.64 -6.94
CA PHE A 26 -10.85 2.39 -7.88
C PHE A 26 -10.20 1.52 -8.95
N LEU A 27 -10.34 0.19 -8.90
CA LEU A 27 -9.83 -0.70 -9.93
C LEU A 27 -10.73 -0.66 -11.18
N ILE A 28 -10.10 -0.73 -12.37
CA ILE A 28 -10.84 -0.89 -13.62
C ILE A 28 -11.24 -2.35 -13.75
N ASP A 29 -12.40 -2.69 -13.24
CA ASP A 29 -12.86 -4.04 -12.97
C ASP A 29 -13.17 -4.90 -14.20
N TYR A 30 -13.31 -4.27 -15.38
CA TYR A 30 -13.55 -4.93 -16.68
C TYR A 30 -12.25 -5.19 -17.48
N LEU A 31 -11.07 -4.93 -16.90
CA LEU A 31 -9.79 -5.36 -17.45
C LEU A 31 -9.31 -6.65 -16.78
N THR A 32 -8.40 -7.37 -17.43
CA THR A 32 -7.56 -8.35 -16.75
C THR A 32 -6.49 -7.64 -15.92
N PRO A 33 -5.89 -8.29 -14.91
CA PRO A 33 -4.78 -7.69 -14.15
C PRO A 33 -3.63 -7.22 -15.02
N GLU A 34 -3.24 -8.01 -16.04
CA GLU A 34 -2.18 -7.63 -16.96
C GLU A 34 -2.53 -6.38 -17.76
N GLU A 35 -3.74 -6.32 -18.32
CA GLU A 35 -4.22 -5.13 -19.04
C GLU A 35 -4.23 -3.91 -18.14
N TYR A 36 -4.63 -4.08 -16.88
CA TYR A 36 -4.66 -3.01 -15.88
C TYR A 36 -3.25 -2.53 -15.53
N PHE A 37 -2.30 -3.43 -15.27
CA PHE A 37 -0.91 -3.05 -15.00
C PHE A 37 -0.27 -2.34 -16.18
N TYR A 38 -0.50 -2.81 -17.42
CA TYR A 38 0.01 -2.13 -18.61
C TYR A 38 -0.66 -0.77 -18.81
N PHE A 39 -1.95 -0.63 -18.51
CA PHE A 39 -2.65 0.65 -18.55
C PHE A 39 -2.04 1.64 -17.56
N ILE A 40 -1.85 1.24 -16.31
CA ILE A 40 -1.22 2.07 -15.28
C ILE A 40 0.22 2.43 -15.69
N GLY A 41 1.03 1.44 -16.09
CA GLY A 41 2.39 1.68 -16.55
C GLY A 41 2.47 2.70 -17.68
N LYS A 42 1.58 2.59 -18.66
CA LYS A 42 1.51 3.53 -19.79
C LYS A 42 1.18 4.96 -19.34
N MET A 43 0.34 5.15 -18.32
CA MET A 43 0.04 6.48 -17.77
C MET A 43 1.27 7.15 -17.19
N TYR A 44 2.21 6.38 -16.66
CA TYR A 44 3.51 6.83 -16.14
C TYR A 44 4.66 6.72 -17.16
N GLY A 45 4.34 6.52 -18.45
CA GLY A 45 5.34 6.48 -19.53
C GLY A 45 6.17 5.20 -19.60
N LEU A 46 5.79 4.13 -18.88
CA LEU A 46 6.49 2.86 -18.91
C LEU A 46 6.12 2.06 -20.16
N LYS A 47 7.10 1.38 -20.73
CA LYS A 47 6.89 0.37 -21.77
C LYS A 47 6.43 -0.95 -21.14
N LYS A 48 5.89 -1.82 -21.98
CA LYS A 48 5.39 -3.12 -21.53
C LYS A 48 6.47 -3.97 -20.86
N GLU A 49 7.65 -4.00 -21.43
CA GLU A 49 8.80 -4.74 -20.92
C GLU A 49 9.24 -4.24 -19.54
N GLU A 50 9.19 -2.91 -19.33
CA GLU A 50 9.49 -2.29 -18.04
C GLU A 50 8.42 -2.63 -16.97
N VAL A 51 7.15 -2.74 -17.39
CA VAL A 51 6.08 -3.19 -16.50
C VAL A 51 6.30 -4.65 -16.10
N ASP A 52 6.61 -5.51 -17.06
CA ASP A 52 6.89 -6.93 -16.81
C ASP A 52 8.07 -7.10 -15.83
N GLU A 53 9.15 -6.34 -16.01
CA GLU A 53 10.30 -6.34 -15.08
C GLU A 53 9.91 -5.86 -13.67
N ARG A 54 9.07 -4.82 -13.57
CA ARG A 54 8.62 -4.28 -12.27
C ARG A 54 7.61 -5.19 -11.55
N LEU A 55 7.00 -6.13 -12.25
CA LEU A 55 6.12 -7.14 -11.64
C LEU A 55 6.89 -8.32 -11.02
N ILE A 56 8.13 -8.56 -11.41
CA ILE A 56 8.94 -9.68 -10.90
C ILE A 56 9.02 -9.73 -9.37
N PRO A 57 9.30 -8.62 -8.64
CA PRO A 57 9.35 -8.64 -7.19
C PRO A 57 8.05 -9.09 -6.51
N PHE A 58 6.92 -8.97 -7.21
CA PHE A 58 5.59 -9.30 -6.69
C PHE A 58 5.14 -10.73 -7.02
N GLU A 59 5.91 -11.54 -7.75
CA GLU A 59 5.51 -12.90 -8.14
C GLU A 59 5.07 -13.74 -6.94
N ARG A 60 5.86 -13.71 -5.86
CA ARG A 60 5.52 -14.43 -4.62
C ARG A 60 4.24 -13.90 -3.96
N PHE A 61 4.02 -12.58 -3.99
CA PHE A 61 2.82 -11.95 -3.45
C PHE A 61 1.58 -12.28 -4.28
N MET A 62 1.72 -12.34 -5.60
CA MET A 62 0.65 -12.77 -6.51
C MET A 62 0.30 -14.26 -6.39
N SER A 63 1.23 -15.09 -5.87
CA SER A 63 1.02 -16.53 -5.61
C SER A 63 0.55 -17.34 -6.83
N GLY A 64 0.84 -16.88 -8.06
CA GLY A 64 0.32 -17.50 -9.27
C GLY A 64 -1.19 -17.37 -9.50
N GLU A 65 -1.89 -16.54 -8.69
CA GLU A 65 -3.34 -16.41 -8.75
C GLU A 65 -3.83 -15.14 -9.47
N VAL A 66 -2.94 -14.17 -9.71
CA VAL A 66 -3.31 -12.85 -10.21
C VAL A 66 -3.16 -12.76 -11.72
N ILE A 67 -1.98 -13.13 -12.27
CA ILE A 67 -1.68 -13.03 -13.70
C ILE A 67 -1.74 -14.39 -14.41
N GLY A 68 -1.90 -14.40 -15.73
CA GLY A 68 -1.95 -15.62 -16.56
C GLY A 68 -3.33 -16.27 -16.72
N HIS A 69 -4.40 -15.70 -16.17
CA HIS A 69 -5.71 -16.37 -16.08
C HIS A 69 -6.79 -15.87 -17.06
N LYS A 70 -6.54 -14.84 -17.87
CA LYS A 70 -7.54 -14.22 -18.77
C LYS A 70 -8.88 -13.92 -18.09
N LYS A 71 -8.84 -13.59 -16.80
CA LYS A 71 -9.99 -13.35 -15.94
C LYS A 71 -10.07 -11.85 -15.64
N LEU A 72 -11.29 -11.29 -15.72
CA LEU A 72 -11.50 -9.87 -15.41
C LEU A 72 -11.38 -9.61 -13.91
N ILE A 73 -10.85 -8.44 -13.53
CA ILE A 73 -10.62 -8.04 -12.13
C ILE A 73 -11.90 -8.20 -11.29
N ARG A 74 -13.08 -7.86 -11.81
CA ARG A 74 -14.35 -8.02 -11.09
C ARG A 74 -14.64 -9.45 -10.61
N ASN A 75 -14.03 -10.45 -11.24
CA ASN A 75 -14.25 -11.86 -10.93
C ASN A 75 -13.22 -12.44 -9.94
N TYR A 76 -12.26 -11.62 -9.47
CA TYR A 76 -11.28 -12.03 -8.46
C TYR A 76 -11.86 -11.92 -7.05
N SER A 77 -11.27 -12.68 -6.11
CA SER A 77 -11.55 -12.53 -4.68
C SER A 77 -11.12 -11.16 -4.18
N ALA A 78 -11.68 -10.71 -3.04
CA ALA A 78 -11.26 -9.46 -2.40
C ALA A 78 -9.75 -9.43 -2.14
N GLY A 79 -9.15 -10.53 -1.66
CA GLY A 79 -7.71 -10.63 -1.44
C GLY A 79 -6.87 -10.46 -2.71
N ASN A 80 -7.30 -11.03 -3.83
CA ASN A 80 -6.58 -10.85 -5.09
C ASN A 80 -6.78 -9.44 -5.68
N LYS A 81 -7.95 -8.82 -5.52
CA LYS A 81 -8.15 -7.41 -5.86
C LYS A 81 -7.27 -6.50 -5.00
N GLN A 82 -7.14 -6.79 -3.71
CA GLN A 82 -6.21 -6.10 -2.80
C GLN A 82 -4.77 -6.18 -3.32
N LYS A 83 -4.31 -7.37 -3.70
CA LYS A 83 -2.98 -7.57 -4.30
C LYS A 83 -2.81 -6.72 -5.57
N ILE A 84 -3.79 -6.74 -6.48
CA ILE A 84 -3.76 -5.96 -7.73
C ILE A 84 -3.66 -4.46 -7.43
N GLY A 85 -4.47 -3.95 -6.50
CA GLY A 85 -4.47 -2.53 -6.12
C GLY A 85 -3.14 -2.08 -5.53
N ILE A 86 -2.60 -2.83 -4.57
CA ILE A 86 -1.30 -2.52 -3.95
C ILE A 86 -0.17 -2.51 -4.99
N ILE A 87 -0.11 -3.54 -5.85
CA ILE A 87 0.91 -3.63 -6.90
C ILE A 87 0.81 -2.43 -7.84
N SER A 88 -0.40 -2.07 -8.28
CA SER A 88 -0.62 -0.96 -9.19
C SER A 88 -0.17 0.38 -8.61
N ALA A 89 -0.38 0.60 -7.30
CA ALA A 89 0.07 1.80 -6.60
C ALA A 89 1.60 1.90 -6.50
N MET A 90 2.30 0.76 -6.50
CA MET A 90 3.77 0.70 -6.41
C MET A 90 4.48 0.67 -7.78
N LEU A 91 3.74 0.42 -8.87
CA LEU A 91 4.29 0.06 -10.18
C LEU A 91 5.21 1.13 -10.79
N HIS A 92 4.93 2.42 -10.57
CA HIS A 92 5.71 3.54 -11.11
C HIS A 92 6.83 4.02 -10.19
N TYR A 93 7.07 3.32 -9.08
CA TYR A 93 8.06 3.66 -8.05
C TYR A 93 7.84 5.05 -7.43
N PRO A 94 6.65 5.29 -6.82
CA PRO A 94 6.35 6.56 -6.20
C PRO A 94 7.29 6.90 -5.03
N GLN A 95 7.57 8.18 -4.85
CA GLN A 95 8.29 8.69 -3.67
C GLN A 95 7.41 8.73 -2.42
N LEU A 96 6.09 8.85 -2.60
CA LEU A 96 5.07 8.77 -1.57
C LEU A 96 4.09 7.66 -1.93
N LEU A 97 4.02 6.62 -1.08
CA LEU A 97 3.06 5.53 -1.21
C LEU A 97 2.03 5.61 -0.08
N ILE A 98 0.74 5.65 -0.43
CA ILE A 98 -0.38 5.72 0.53
C ILE A 98 -1.22 4.46 0.37
N LEU A 99 -1.35 3.68 1.44
CA LEU A 99 -2.11 2.44 1.45
C LEU A 99 -3.13 2.47 2.59
N ASP A 100 -4.41 2.36 2.23
CA ASP A 100 -5.49 2.28 3.20
C ASP A 100 -5.82 0.81 3.47
N GLU A 101 -5.68 0.38 4.73
CA GLU A 101 -5.93 -0.98 5.19
C GLU A 101 -5.32 -2.08 4.28
N PRO A 102 -4.01 -2.03 3.94
CA PRO A 102 -3.43 -2.92 2.93
C PRO A 102 -3.40 -4.40 3.32
N PHE A 103 -3.61 -4.72 4.58
CA PHE A 103 -3.56 -6.11 5.09
C PHE A 103 -4.92 -6.80 5.08
N ASN A 104 -6.02 -6.04 4.86
CA ASN A 104 -7.36 -6.58 4.80
C ASN A 104 -7.50 -7.58 3.66
N PHE A 105 -8.33 -8.60 3.88
CA PHE A 105 -8.63 -9.67 2.92
C PHE A 105 -7.45 -10.55 2.51
N LEU A 106 -6.24 -10.29 3.03
CA LEU A 106 -5.06 -11.10 2.77
C LEU A 106 -4.95 -12.24 3.79
N ASP A 107 -4.54 -13.40 3.30
CA ASP A 107 -4.14 -14.50 4.16
C ASP A 107 -2.83 -14.18 4.92
N PRO A 108 -2.53 -14.87 6.06
CA PRO A 108 -1.35 -14.55 6.86
C PRO A 108 -0.02 -14.61 6.09
N SER A 109 0.09 -15.51 5.09
CA SER A 109 1.30 -15.60 4.26
C SER A 109 1.45 -14.36 3.38
N SER A 110 0.36 -13.95 2.71
CA SER A 110 0.33 -12.73 1.88
C SER A 110 0.59 -11.47 2.73
N GLN A 111 0.06 -11.40 3.96
CA GLN A 111 0.35 -10.30 4.90
C GLN A 111 1.84 -10.22 5.24
N SER A 112 2.49 -11.35 5.52
CA SER A 112 3.93 -11.41 5.80
C SER A 112 4.76 -10.97 4.59
N ILE A 113 4.38 -11.41 3.38
CA ILE A 113 5.08 -11.05 2.15
C ILE A 113 4.98 -9.56 1.88
N ILE A 114 3.78 -8.96 1.98
CA ILE A 114 3.62 -7.52 1.71
C ILE A 114 4.35 -6.66 2.74
N LYS A 115 4.35 -7.03 4.03
CA LYS A 115 5.16 -6.35 5.05
C LYS A 115 6.64 -6.29 4.65
N HIS A 116 7.19 -7.41 4.20
CA HIS A 116 8.57 -7.47 3.73
C HIS A 116 8.80 -6.61 2.48
N LEU A 117 7.89 -6.66 1.51
CA LEU A 117 7.97 -5.85 0.29
C LEU A 117 7.93 -4.36 0.59
N LEU A 118 7.08 -3.90 1.52
CA LEU A 118 6.99 -2.49 1.90
C LEU A 118 8.24 -1.99 2.61
N LYS A 119 8.82 -2.78 3.53
CA LYS A 119 10.11 -2.46 4.16
C LYS A 119 11.22 -2.33 3.11
N LYS A 120 11.35 -3.34 2.25
CA LYS A 120 12.34 -3.36 1.18
C LYS A 120 12.16 -2.18 0.23
N TYR A 121 10.92 -1.86 -0.14
CA TYR A 121 10.59 -0.73 -1.00
C TYR A 121 11.05 0.61 -0.39
N ASN A 122 10.74 0.84 0.89
CA ASN A 122 11.19 2.03 1.61
C ASN A 122 12.74 2.14 1.62
N GLU A 123 13.44 1.03 1.88
CA GLU A 123 14.91 1.00 1.94
C GLU A 123 15.55 1.25 0.57
N GLU A 124 15.07 0.58 -0.50
CA GLU A 124 15.66 0.64 -1.83
C GLU A 124 15.35 1.95 -2.57
N HIS A 125 14.14 2.49 -2.39
CA HIS A 125 13.69 3.69 -3.10
C HIS A 125 13.69 4.96 -2.25
N GLN A 126 14.03 4.86 -0.95
CA GLN A 126 13.95 5.98 0.01
C GLN A 126 12.56 6.65 -0.01
N ALA A 127 11.52 5.84 -0.30
CA ALA A 127 10.16 6.30 -0.42
C ALA A 127 9.49 6.45 0.95
N THR A 128 8.67 7.46 1.12
CA THR A 128 7.78 7.56 2.28
C THR A 128 6.58 6.64 2.07
N VAL A 129 6.32 5.75 3.03
CA VAL A 129 5.15 4.85 3.00
C VAL A 129 4.22 5.22 4.15
N ILE A 130 2.97 5.58 3.82
CA ILE A 130 1.91 5.85 4.78
C ILE A 130 0.90 4.69 4.71
N ILE A 131 0.62 4.09 5.86
CA ILE A 131 -0.30 2.97 5.98
C ILE A 131 -1.34 3.31 7.04
N SER A 132 -2.64 3.21 6.70
CA SER A 132 -3.68 3.13 7.72
C SER A 132 -3.89 1.68 8.15
N SER A 133 -4.18 1.44 9.40
CA SER A 133 -4.62 0.13 9.89
C SER A 133 -5.36 0.28 11.23
N HIS A 134 -6.41 -0.51 11.38
CA HIS A 134 -7.10 -0.69 12.68
C HIS A 134 -6.51 -1.85 13.49
N ASN A 135 -5.53 -2.58 12.95
CA ASN A 135 -4.84 -3.67 13.64
C ASN A 135 -3.43 -3.23 14.06
N LEU A 136 -3.24 -3.08 15.36
CA LEU A 136 -1.99 -2.63 15.96
C LEU A 136 -0.80 -3.50 15.60
N ASN A 137 -0.96 -4.82 15.59
CA ASN A 137 0.13 -5.76 15.30
C ASN A 137 0.73 -5.54 13.91
N HIS A 138 -0.09 -5.11 12.94
CA HIS A 138 0.43 -4.81 11.60
C HIS A 138 1.28 -3.55 11.59
N THR A 139 0.86 -2.49 12.33
CA THR A 139 1.56 -1.21 12.34
C THR A 139 2.84 -1.27 13.17
N VAL A 140 2.81 -1.89 14.34
CA VAL A 140 3.98 -2.03 15.22
C VAL A 140 5.09 -2.81 14.53
N ASP A 141 4.76 -3.87 13.79
CA ASP A 141 5.75 -4.73 13.11
C ASP A 141 6.58 -4.00 12.03
N ILE A 142 6.02 -2.99 11.37
CA ILE A 142 6.66 -2.42 10.16
C ILE A 142 6.85 -0.91 10.19
N CYS A 143 6.11 -0.17 11.03
CA CYS A 143 6.12 1.27 11.03
C CYS A 143 7.08 1.81 12.09
N PRO A 144 8.13 2.59 11.71
CA PRO A 144 9.03 3.23 12.68
C PRO A 144 8.40 4.45 13.36
N ARG A 145 7.25 4.92 12.87
CA ARG A 145 6.48 6.02 13.46
C ARG A 145 5.00 5.71 13.34
N ILE A 146 4.25 5.85 14.41
CA ILE A 146 2.82 5.55 14.50
C ILE A 146 2.08 6.77 15.00
N ALA A 147 1.09 7.22 14.23
CA ALA A 147 0.17 8.29 14.63
C ALA A 147 -1.19 7.69 14.96
N LEU A 148 -1.66 7.88 16.18
CA LEU A 148 -3.00 7.47 16.61
C LEU A 148 -3.99 8.59 16.30
N LEU A 149 -4.98 8.26 15.45
CA LEU A 149 -6.01 9.19 14.98
C LEU A 149 -7.35 8.84 15.62
N GLU A 150 -7.93 9.81 16.30
CA GLU A 150 -9.25 9.70 16.93
C GLU A 150 -10.09 10.92 16.61
N HIS A 151 -11.35 10.71 16.18
CA HIS A 151 -12.28 11.79 15.83
C HIS A 151 -11.68 12.89 14.91
N GLY A 152 -10.77 12.49 13.99
CA GLY A 152 -10.13 13.41 13.06
C GLY A 152 -8.94 14.20 13.66
N VAL A 153 -8.51 13.87 14.87
CA VAL A 153 -7.38 14.51 15.56
C VAL A 153 -6.29 13.48 15.85
N ILE A 154 -5.04 13.85 15.60
CA ILE A 154 -3.89 13.03 16.02
C ILE A 154 -3.71 13.24 17.52
N ILE A 155 -3.98 12.20 18.31
CA ILE A 155 -3.90 12.23 19.78
C ILE A 155 -2.58 11.69 20.33
N ARG A 156 -1.88 10.89 19.52
CA ARG A 156 -0.53 10.38 19.81
C ARG A 156 0.30 10.36 18.54
N ASP A 157 1.59 10.57 18.71
CA ASP A 157 2.61 10.45 17.64
C ASP A 157 3.84 9.80 18.27
N ILE A 158 4.06 8.53 17.97
CA ILE A 158 4.98 7.65 18.69
C ILE A 158 6.08 7.21 17.73
N ILE A 159 7.33 7.34 18.17
CA ILE A 159 8.48 6.72 17.51
C ILE A 159 8.56 5.28 18.00
N ASN A 160 8.49 4.34 17.08
CA ASN A 160 8.46 2.91 17.35
C ASN A 160 9.85 2.29 17.13
N GLU A 161 10.72 2.45 18.14
CA GLU A 161 12.02 1.78 18.16
C GLU A 161 11.86 0.45 18.90
N ASP A 162 12.33 -0.65 18.29
CA ASP A 162 12.29 -2.00 18.89
C ASP A 162 10.88 -2.44 19.36
N ASN A 163 9.84 -2.08 18.61
CA ASN A 163 8.43 -2.35 18.93
C ASN A 163 7.97 -1.71 20.26
N SER A 164 8.62 -0.65 20.70
CA SER A 164 8.30 0.04 21.98
C SER A 164 6.88 0.63 22.00
N ALA A 165 6.30 0.92 20.83
CA ALA A 165 4.96 1.47 20.70
C ALA A 165 3.84 0.48 21.08
N GLU A 166 4.10 -0.84 21.05
CA GLU A 166 3.07 -1.86 21.30
C GLU A 166 2.43 -1.68 22.67
N LYS A 167 3.26 -1.61 23.70
CA LYS A 167 2.78 -1.47 25.08
C LYS A 167 2.03 -0.14 25.32
N GLU A 168 2.54 0.96 24.76
CA GLU A 168 1.90 2.27 24.93
C GLU A 168 0.52 2.30 24.27
N LEU A 169 0.38 1.66 23.10
CA LEU A 169 -0.90 1.55 22.39
C LEU A 169 -1.86 0.58 23.07
N GLU A 170 -1.37 -0.58 23.56
CA GLU A 170 -2.19 -1.51 24.35
C GLU A 170 -2.72 -0.87 25.64
N ASP A 171 -1.87 -0.15 26.38
CA ASP A 171 -2.27 0.55 27.58
C ASP A 171 -3.34 1.61 27.29
N TYR A 172 -3.26 2.31 26.14
CA TYR A 172 -4.26 3.29 25.72
C TYR A 172 -5.63 2.64 25.48
N PHE A 173 -5.67 1.54 24.74
CA PHE A 173 -6.94 0.86 24.41
C PHE A 173 -7.55 0.12 25.60
N ASN A 174 -6.73 -0.39 26.54
CA ASN A 174 -7.23 -1.06 27.74
C ASN A 174 -7.86 -0.11 28.76
N VAL A 175 -7.53 1.19 28.75
CA VAL A 175 -8.10 2.21 29.65
C VAL A 175 -9.50 2.64 29.20
N GLU A 176 -9.87 2.45 27.94
CA GLU A 176 -11.20 2.82 27.43
C GLU A 176 -12.29 1.75 27.70
N GLU A 177 -11.94 0.56 28.21
CA GLU A 177 -12.90 -0.48 28.57
C GLU A 177 -13.41 -0.43 30.03
N GLU A 178 -12.95 0.54 30.84
CA GLU A 178 -13.48 0.80 32.21
C GLU A 178 -14.46 1.97 32.20
#